data_f2354cafd240c97c71cfba520c8bb3fe
#
_entry.id   f2354cafd240c97c71cfba520c8bb3fe
#
_cell.length_a   1.000
_cell.length_b   1.000
_cell.length_c   1.000
_cell.angle_alpha   90.00
_cell.angle_beta   90.00
_cell.angle_gamma   90.00
#
_symmetry.space_group_name_H-M   'P 1'
#
loop_
_entity.id
_entity.type
_entity.pdbx_description
1 polymer ?
#
loop_
_entity_poly.entity_id
_entity_poly.type
_entity_poly.pdbx_seq_one_letter_code
_entity_poly.pdbx_strand_id
1 'polypeptide(L)'
;MNRKEFLVKSCTTCVAAAGMSSLFNSCTPTRYISGTLGKDGLTINKNDFRLSQKDNAAYRSFIIIRNDALQYPICVYRFSDEQYSALWMKCTHQGTELNASGDFLQCPAHGSEFNSDGKVRNGPADTDLKTFPVVVSNNELFIDLRKQS
;
A
#
# COMPACT_ATOMS: atom_id res chain seq x y z
N MET A 1 -1.23 -30.87 45.81
CA MET A 1 -0.48 -30.56 44.59
C MET A 1 0.87 -29.97 44.98
N ASN A 2 1.97 -30.65 44.68
CA ASN A 2 3.31 -30.22 45.09
C ASN A 2 3.80 -29.08 44.16
N ARG A 3 4.60 -28.14 44.73
CA ARG A 3 5.19 -27.01 43.95
C ARG A 3 5.87 -27.44 42.65
N LYS A 4 6.49 -28.62 42.62
CA LYS A 4 7.16 -29.18 41.42
C LYS A 4 6.17 -29.59 40.33
N GLU A 5 5.01 -30.16 40.67
CA GLU A 5 3.97 -30.55 39.72
C GLU A 5 3.28 -29.33 39.08
N PHE A 6 3.14 -28.24 39.85
CA PHE A 6 2.59 -26.97 39.33
C PHE A 6 3.53 -26.35 38.30
N LEU A 7 4.84 -26.32 38.57
CA LEU A 7 5.83 -25.77 37.64
C LEU A 7 5.92 -26.59 36.35
N VAL A 8 5.89 -27.91 36.40
CA VAL A 8 5.96 -28.77 35.21
C VAL A 8 4.70 -28.64 34.36
N LYS A 9 3.51 -28.60 34.98
CA LYS A 9 2.25 -28.40 34.27
C LYS A 9 2.15 -26.99 33.64
N SER A 10 2.65 -25.96 34.33
CA SER A 10 2.67 -24.58 33.80
C SER A 10 3.62 -24.44 32.62
N CYS A 11 4.80 -25.06 32.65
CA CYS A 11 5.75 -25.03 31.51
C CYS A 11 5.24 -25.80 30.30
N THR A 12 4.58 -26.94 30.47
CA THR A 12 4.05 -27.70 29.31
C THR A 12 2.90 -26.96 28.61
N THR A 13 2.08 -26.23 29.37
CA THR A 13 1.00 -25.40 28.77
C THR A 13 1.56 -24.19 27.98
N CYS A 14 2.63 -23.56 28.46
CA CYS A 14 3.28 -22.45 27.76
C CYS A 14 3.97 -22.88 26.46
N VAL A 15 4.60 -24.06 26.42
CA VAL A 15 5.25 -24.58 25.22
C VAL A 15 4.21 -24.94 24.13
N ALA A 16 3.06 -25.49 24.50
CA ALA A 16 1.98 -25.78 23.56
C ALA A 16 1.34 -24.52 22.99
N ALA A 17 1.24 -23.42 23.75
CA ALA A 17 0.72 -22.14 23.29
C ALA A 17 1.71 -21.40 22.37
N ALA A 18 3.02 -21.55 22.58
CA ALA A 18 4.05 -20.93 21.76
C ALA A 18 4.16 -21.55 20.36
N GLY A 19 3.80 -22.82 20.19
CA GLY A 19 3.84 -23.52 18.91
C GLY A 19 2.74 -23.13 17.92
N MET A 20 1.62 -22.54 18.38
CA MET A 20 0.49 -22.15 17.52
C MET A 20 0.53 -20.69 17.04
N SER A 21 1.44 -19.85 17.52
CA SER A 21 1.49 -18.42 17.18
C SER A 21 2.31 -18.10 15.91
N SER A 22 2.94 -19.09 15.28
CA SER A 22 3.78 -18.87 14.10
C SER A 22 3.03 -18.89 12.75
N LEU A 23 1.70 -19.02 12.72
CA LEU A 23 0.93 -19.19 11.48
C LEU A 23 0.28 -17.90 10.92
N PHE A 24 0.44 -16.74 11.57
CA PHE A 24 -0.29 -15.53 11.17
C PHE A 24 0.57 -14.33 10.74
N ASN A 25 1.85 -14.51 10.46
CA ASN A 25 2.69 -13.41 9.94
C ASN A 25 2.71 -13.40 8.41
N SER A 26 1.56 -13.15 7.78
CA SER A 26 1.49 -12.81 6.35
C SER A 26 1.41 -11.28 6.18
N CYS A 27 2.38 -10.56 6.74
CA CYS A 27 2.52 -9.14 6.48
C CYS A 27 3.31 -8.95 5.17
N THR A 28 2.62 -8.72 4.06
CA THR A 28 3.28 -8.40 2.80
C THR A 28 3.90 -7.00 2.91
N PRO A 29 5.23 -6.85 2.82
CA PRO A 29 5.86 -5.54 2.97
C PRO A 29 5.43 -4.61 1.83
N THR A 30 5.21 -3.33 2.16
CA THR A 30 4.94 -2.28 1.18
C THR A 30 6.11 -2.17 0.20
N ARG A 31 5.79 -2.16 -1.11
CA ARG A 31 6.81 -2.02 -2.16
C ARG A 31 6.94 -0.56 -2.57
N TYR A 32 8.16 -0.05 -2.49
CA TYR A 32 8.56 1.26 -2.99
C TYR A 32 9.35 1.09 -4.29
N ILE A 33 9.06 1.93 -5.28
CA ILE A 33 9.78 2.00 -6.54
C ILE A 33 10.02 3.47 -6.91
N SER A 34 11.00 3.75 -7.78
CA SER A 34 11.28 5.13 -8.24
C SER A 34 10.50 5.49 -9.49
N GLY A 35 10.20 4.51 -10.34
CA GLY A 35 9.68 4.76 -11.68
C GLY A 35 10.68 5.48 -12.60
N THR A 36 10.35 5.59 -13.87
CA THR A 36 11.11 6.38 -14.84
C THR A 36 10.39 7.68 -15.11
N LEU A 37 10.97 8.81 -14.68
CA LEU A 37 10.41 10.13 -14.89
C LEU A 37 10.73 10.61 -16.33
N GLY A 38 9.69 10.85 -17.11
CA GLY A 38 9.74 11.50 -18.41
C GLY A 38 9.28 12.95 -18.35
N LYS A 39 9.20 13.60 -19.51
CA LYS A 39 8.76 15.01 -19.64
C LYS A 39 7.32 15.23 -19.11
N ASP A 40 6.44 14.29 -19.35
CA ASP A 40 4.99 14.45 -19.15
C ASP A 40 4.43 13.58 -18.02
N GLY A 41 5.22 12.66 -17.47
CA GLY A 41 4.76 11.74 -16.44
C GLY A 41 5.77 10.67 -16.06
N LEU A 42 5.30 9.69 -15.34
CA LEU A 42 6.07 8.56 -14.82
C LEU A 42 5.68 7.27 -15.54
N THR A 43 6.68 6.45 -15.88
CA THR A 43 6.47 5.09 -16.38
C THR A 43 6.94 4.08 -15.34
N ILE A 44 6.11 3.07 -15.09
CA ILE A 44 6.41 1.92 -14.22
C ILE A 44 6.07 0.62 -14.92
N ASN A 45 6.61 -0.51 -14.45
CA ASN A 45 6.36 -1.81 -15.02
C ASN A 45 5.23 -2.53 -14.26
N LYS A 46 4.30 -3.20 -14.96
CA LYS A 46 3.25 -4.02 -14.32
C LYS A 46 3.83 -5.13 -13.44
N ASN A 47 5.03 -5.62 -13.76
CA ASN A 47 5.72 -6.63 -12.95
C ASN A 47 6.12 -6.12 -11.56
N ASP A 48 6.16 -4.80 -11.32
CA ASP A 48 6.43 -4.24 -10.00
C ASP A 48 5.35 -4.62 -8.97
N PHE A 49 4.15 -4.97 -9.43
CA PHE A 49 3.07 -5.47 -8.59
C PHE A 49 3.21 -6.94 -8.22
N ARG A 50 4.05 -7.74 -8.88
CA ARG A 50 4.20 -9.18 -8.57
C ARG A 50 4.78 -9.41 -7.19
N LEU A 51 4.18 -10.34 -6.45
CA LEU A 51 4.68 -10.81 -5.15
C LEU A 51 5.81 -11.84 -5.30
N SER A 52 5.77 -12.64 -6.36
CA SER A 52 6.73 -13.69 -6.63
C SER A 52 6.99 -13.81 -8.14
N GLN A 53 8.19 -14.28 -8.48
CA GLN A 53 8.61 -14.59 -9.87
C GLN A 53 8.09 -15.94 -10.36
N LYS A 54 7.40 -16.73 -9.51
CA LYS A 54 6.88 -18.06 -9.85
C LYS A 54 5.53 -17.96 -10.56
N ASP A 55 5.19 -18.98 -11.36
CA ASP A 55 4.04 -19.03 -12.28
C ASP A 55 2.64 -18.79 -11.65
N ASN A 56 2.48 -18.96 -10.35
CA ASN A 56 1.29 -18.54 -9.61
C ASN A 56 1.44 -17.09 -9.16
N ALA A 57 1.27 -16.15 -10.09
CA ALA A 57 1.48 -14.74 -9.85
C ALA A 57 0.39 -14.16 -8.95
N ALA A 58 0.67 -14.09 -7.64
CA ALA A 58 -0.05 -13.20 -6.75
C ALA A 58 0.47 -11.78 -6.96
N TYR A 59 -0.45 -10.81 -6.96
CA TYR A 59 -0.13 -9.40 -7.16
C TYR A 59 -0.41 -8.61 -5.89
N ARG A 60 0.37 -7.55 -5.69
CA ARG A 60 0.10 -6.53 -4.68
C ARG A 60 -1.12 -5.72 -5.10
N SER A 61 -1.95 -5.34 -4.14
CA SER A 61 -3.06 -4.42 -4.38
C SER A 61 -2.58 -3.00 -4.68
N PHE A 62 -1.39 -2.61 -4.19
CA PHE A 62 -0.79 -1.31 -4.44
C PHE A 62 0.74 -1.34 -4.38
N ILE A 63 1.35 -0.33 -4.97
CA ILE A 63 2.77 0.04 -4.83
C ILE A 63 2.89 1.54 -4.62
N ILE A 64 4.00 2.00 -4.05
CA ILE A 64 4.27 3.43 -3.83
C ILE A 64 5.44 3.85 -4.70
N ILE A 65 5.21 4.86 -5.52
CA ILE A 65 6.27 5.52 -6.31
C ILE A 65 6.82 6.67 -5.49
N ARG A 66 8.10 6.55 -5.11
CA ARG A 66 8.85 7.62 -4.46
C ARG A 66 10.00 8.02 -5.36
N ASN A 67 9.94 9.25 -5.87
CA ASN A 67 10.95 9.82 -6.76
C ASN A 67 11.36 11.19 -6.22
N ASP A 68 12.66 11.50 -6.22
CA ASP A 68 13.20 12.73 -5.65
C ASP A 68 12.70 14.00 -6.37
N ALA A 69 12.24 13.87 -7.60
CA ALA A 69 11.62 14.96 -8.36
C ALA A 69 10.16 15.25 -7.95
N LEU A 70 9.54 14.37 -7.14
CA LEU A 70 8.17 14.54 -6.66
C LEU A 70 8.16 15.04 -5.22
N GLN A 71 7.37 16.08 -4.95
CA GLN A 71 7.19 16.60 -3.59
C GLN A 71 6.53 15.58 -2.65
N TYR A 72 5.60 14.77 -3.15
CA TYR A 72 4.92 13.69 -2.44
C TYR A 72 4.94 12.42 -3.27
N PRO A 73 4.92 11.22 -2.64
CA PRO A 73 4.82 9.97 -3.36
C PRO A 73 3.47 9.84 -4.09
N ILE A 74 3.42 8.89 -5.01
CA ILE A 74 2.19 8.47 -5.69
C ILE A 74 1.91 7.03 -5.30
N CYS A 75 0.72 6.76 -4.73
CA CYS A 75 0.23 5.41 -4.51
C CYS A 75 -0.52 4.94 -5.76
N VAL A 76 -0.11 3.83 -6.33
CA VAL A 76 -0.80 3.21 -7.45
C VAL A 76 -1.50 1.95 -6.98
N TYR A 77 -2.84 1.95 -7.02
CA TYR A 77 -3.67 0.78 -6.77
C TYR A 77 -3.92 0.01 -8.05
N ARG A 78 -3.91 -1.32 -7.95
CA ARG A 78 -4.22 -2.25 -9.03
C ARG A 78 -5.54 -2.94 -8.73
N PHE A 79 -6.54 -2.77 -9.56
CA PHE A 79 -7.84 -3.45 -9.48
C PHE A 79 -7.89 -4.68 -10.41
N SER A 80 -7.28 -4.57 -11.59
CA SER A 80 -7.14 -5.65 -12.57
C SER A 80 -5.88 -5.41 -13.43
N ASP A 81 -5.69 -6.21 -14.49
CA ASP A 81 -4.59 -6.00 -15.44
C ASP A 81 -4.77 -4.73 -16.29
N GLU A 82 -5.98 -4.20 -16.38
CA GLU A 82 -6.34 -3.05 -17.21
C GLU A 82 -6.85 -1.85 -16.38
N GLN A 83 -7.04 -2.02 -15.07
CA GLN A 83 -7.62 -0.97 -14.22
C GLN A 83 -6.74 -0.63 -13.04
N TYR A 84 -6.32 0.64 -12.99
CA TYR A 84 -5.44 1.21 -11.98
C TYR A 84 -5.91 2.60 -11.57
N SER A 85 -5.60 3.00 -10.34
CA SER A 85 -5.69 4.39 -9.89
C SER A 85 -4.33 4.87 -9.41
N ALA A 86 -3.99 6.12 -9.67
CA ALA A 86 -2.77 6.76 -9.20
C ALA A 86 -3.12 7.98 -8.37
N LEU A 87 -2.82 7.92 -7.07
CA LEU A 87 -3.21 8.89 -6.06
C LEU A 87 -2.02 9.66 -5.52
N TRP A 88 -2.08 10.99 -5.52
CA TRP A 88 -1.06 11.80 -4.87
C TRP A 88 -1.18 11.67 -3.35
N MET A 89 -0.12 11.23 -2.68
CA MET A 89 -0.14 10.93 -1.25
C MET A 89 -0.01 12.19 -0.38
N LYS A 90 -0.74 13.25 -0.74
CA LYS A 90 -0.82 14.51 0.00
C LYS A 90 -2.21 14.68 0.58
N CYS A 91 -2.33 14.70 1.90
CA CYS A 91 -3.60 14.92 2.60
C CYS A 91 -4.22 16.27 2.22
N THR A 92 -5.48 16.26 1.81
CA THR A 92 -6.20 17.48 1.39
C THR A 92 -6.59 18.38 2.57
N HIS A 93 -6.55 17.86 3.81
CA HIS A 93 -6.81 18.66 4.99
C HIS A 93 -5.69 19.70 5.28
N GLN A 94 -4.44 19.23 5.45
CA GLN A 94 -3.30 20.11 5.80
C GLN A 94 -1.98 19.73 5.09
N GLY A 95 -2.03 18.94 4.04
CA GLY A 95 -0.86 18.64 3.23
C GLY A 95 0.13 17.63 3.81
N THR A 96 -0.22 16.89 4.86
CA THR A 96 0.63 15.84 5.41
C THR A 96 0.74 14.67 4.43
N GLU A 97 1.91 14.03 4.33
CA GLU A 97 2.10 12.81 3.56
C GLU A 97 1.26 11.67 4.16
N LEU A 98 0.55 10.94 3.29
CA LEU A 98 -0.34 9.84 3.67
C LEU A 98 0.42 8.53 3.83
N ASN A 99 -0.11 7.65 4.68
CA ASN A 99 0.31 6.26 4.81
C ASN A 99 -0.65 5.34 4.07
N ALA A 100 -0.12 4.36 3.33
CA ALA A 100 -0.95 3.33 2.71
C ALA A 100 -1.25 2.20 3.71
N SER A 101 -2.52 1.80 3.78
CA SER A 101 -3.02 0.75 4.67
C SER A 101 -4.06 -0.09 3.93
N GLY A 102 -3.61 -1.21 3.33
CA GLY A 102 -4.52 -2.09 2.59
C GLY A 102 -5.17 -1.40 1.39
N ASP A 103 -6.47 -1.16 1.46
CA ASP A 103 -7.31 -0.60 0.40
C ASP A 103 -7.60 0.91 0.57
N PHE A 104 -6.90 1.58 1.49
CA PHE A 104 -7.08 3.01 1.75
C PHE A 104 -5.78 3.71 2.10
N LEU A 105 -5.79 5.04 2.00
CA LEU A 105 -4.72 5.92 2.47
C LEU A 105 -5.19 6.64 3.74
N GLN A 106 -4.32 6.71 4.75
CA GLN A 106 -4.61 7.36 6.03
C GLN A 106 -3.64 8.50 6.30
N CYS A 107 -4.18 9.61 6.79
CA CYS A 107 -3.38 10.74 7.26
C CYS A 107 -2.94 10.50 8.71
N PRO A 108 -1.62 10.43 8.99
CA PRO A 108 -1.14 10.20 10.36
C PRO A 108 -1.34 11.41 11.28
N ALA A 109 -1.58 12.61 10.72
CA ALA A 109 -1.72 13.82 11.53
C ALA A 109 -3.09 13.89 12.24
N HIS A 110 -4.20 13.72 11.50
CA HIS A 110 -5.55 13.92 12.03
C HIS A 110 -6.55 12.81 11.65
N GLY A 111 -6.08 11.70 11.07
CA GLY A 111 -6.89 10.52 10.85
C GLY A 111 -7.82 10.55 9.62
N SER A 112 -7.66 11.53 8.71
CA SER A 112 -8.40 11.50 7.44
C SER A 112 -8.10 10.23 6.66
N GLU A 113 -9.13 9.62 6.06
CA GLU A 113 -9.00 8.41 5.25
C GLU A 113 -9.56 8.61 3.86
N PHE A 114 -8.89 8.01 2.88
CA PHE A 114 -9.26 8.07 1.47
C PHE A 114 -9.23 6.65 0.89
N ASN A 115 -10.26 6.28 0.14
CA ASN A 115 -10.31 4.96 -0.50
C ASN A 115 -9.31 4.85 -1.66
N SER A 116 -9.22 3.68 -2.26
CA SER A 116 -8.33 3.38 -3.39
C SER A 116 -8.62 4.17 -4.68
N ASP A 117 -9.76 4.87 -4.76
CA ASP A 117 -10.09 5.81 -5.85
C ASP A 117 -9.81 7.27 -5.46
N GLY A 118 -9.28 7.52 -4.27
CA GLY A 118 -8.96 8.85 -3.77
C GLY A 118 -10.14 9.61 -3.15
N LYS A 119 -11.29 8.98 -2.98
CA LYS A 119 -12.47 9.60 -2.37
C LYS A 119 -12.33 9.66 -0.86
N VAL A 120 -12.78 10.75 -0.24
CA VAL A 120 -12.84 10.88 1.22
C VAL A 120 -13.71 9.75 1.79
N ARG A 121 -13.15 9.00 2.73
CA ARG A 121 -13.82 7.94 3.48
C ARG A 121 -14.11 8.38 4.90
N ASN A 122 -13.19 9.14 5.50
CA ASN A 122 -13.31 9.67 6.86
C ASN A 122 -12.60 11.03 6.96
N GLY A 123 -13.24 11.98 7.66
CA GLY A 123 -12.67 13.31 7.90
C GLY A 123 -11.49 13.32 8.89
N PRO A 124 -10.91 14.52 9.15
CA PRO A 124 -11.44 15.86 8.86
C PRO A 124 -11.28 16.42 7.43
N ALA A 125 -10.59 15.72 6.52
CA ALA A 125 -10.57 16.12 5.12
C ALA A 125 -11.99 16.07 4.52
N ASP A 126 -12.34 17.06 3.70
CA ASP A 126 -13.62 17.21 3.01
C ASP A 126 -13.50 17.20 1.47
N THR A 127 -12.28 17.13 0.99
CA THR A 127 -11.96 17.15 -0.45
C THR A 127 -11.21 15.89 -0.82
N ASP A 128 -11.56 15.29 -1.96
CA ASP A 128 -10.94 14.09 -2.51
C ASP A 128 -9.46 14.34 -2.85
N LEU A 129 -8.67 13.26 -2.91
CA LEU A 129 -7.28 13.33 -3.31
C LEU A 129 -7.14 13.71 -4.79
N LYS A 130 -6.04 14.37 -5.09
CA LYS A 130 -5.59 14.54 -6.47
C LYS A 130 -5.25 13.17 -7.05
N THR A 131 -5.84 12.88 -8.21
CA THR A 131 -5.58 11.67 -8.99
C THR A 131 -4.87 11.99 -10.28
N PHE A 132 -4.17 11.02 -10.85
CA PHE A 132 -3.49 11.13 -12.13
C PHE A 132 -4.03 10.09 -13.10
N PRO A 133 -4.30 10.45 -14.37
CA PRO A 133 -4.67 9.48 -15.39
C PRO A 133 -3.58 8.42 -15.57
N VAL A 134 -4.01 7.16 -15.67
CA VAL A 134 -3.12 6.03 -15.93
C VAL A 134 -3.42 5.47 -17.31
N VAL A 135 -2.41 5.44 -18.18
CA VAL A 135 -2.49 4.79 -19.49
C VAL A 135 -1.83 3.44 -19.40
N VAL A 136 -2.60 2.39 -19.71
CA VAL A 136 -2.15 1.01 -19.65
C VAL A 136 -1.62 0.59 -21.01
N SER A 137 -0.37 0.17 -21.06
CA SER A 137 0.26 -0.49 -22.20
C SER A 137 0.58 -1.94 -21.86
N ASN A 138 0.99 -2.76 -22.83
CA ASN A 138 1.21 -4.21 -22.64
C ASN A 138 1.82 -4.60 -21.28
N ASN A 139 2.98 -4.04 -20.95
CA ASN A 139 3.70 -4.35 -19.71
C ASN A 139 4.02 -3.12 -18.85
N GLU A 140 3.58 -1.93 -19.27
CA GLU A 140 3.89 -0.66 -18.62
C GLU A 140 2.63 0.12 -18.28
N LEU A 141 2.74 0.96 -17.26
CA LEU A 141 1.76 1.96 -16.88
C LEU A 141 2.41 3.33 -17.01
N PHE A 142 1.79 4.20 -17.76
CA PHE A 142 2.18 5.62 -17.84
C PHE A 142 1.22 6.44 -17.00
N ILE A 143 1.76 7.17 -16.02
CA ILE A 143 1.01 8.06 -15.12
C ILE A 143 1.22 9.48 -15.60
N ASP A 144 0.18 10.09 -16.15
CA ASP A 144 0.24 11.46 -16.72
C ASP A 144 0.20 12.51 -15.60
N LEU A 145 1.32 13.17 -15.34
CA LEU A 145 1.44 14.17 -14.28
C LEU A 145 0.95 15.57 -14.71
N ARG A 146 0.68 15.80 -16.00
CA ARG A 146 0.17 17.09 -16.51
C ARG A 146 -1.30 17.29 -16.21
N LYS A 147 -2.06 16.21 -16.18
CA LYS A 147 -3.52 16.21 -16.01
C LYS A 147 -3.88 15.84 -14.58
N GLN A 148 -4.91 16.48 -14.09
CA GLN A 148 -5.62 16.11 -12.86
C GLN A 148 -7.00 15.63 -13.29
N SER A 149 -7.37 14.46 -12.84
CA SER A 149 -8.73 13.93 -13.00
C SER A 149 -9.51 14.04 -11.71
#